data_71ebbf41a90ee37de2b1ac772729dcdd
#
_entry.id   71ebbf41a90ee37de2b1ac772729dcdd
#
_cell.length_a   1.000
_cell.length_b   1.000
_cell.length_c   1.000
_cell.angle_alpha   90.00
_cell.angle_beta   90.00
_cell.angle_gamma   90.00
#
_symmetry.space_group_name_H-M   'P 1'
#
loop_
_entity.id
_entity.type
_entity.pdbx_description
1 polymer ?
#
loop_
_entity_poly.entity_id
_entity_poly.type
_entity_poly.pdbx_seq_one_letter_code
_entity_poly.pdbx_strand_id
1 'polypeptide(L)'
;MTKYRFDQIAINSTEKKKPVESDRFTYLGLEHLDSGSLKVTRFGSETAPIGEKLVMHKGDVLFGKRRAYQKKVAIAPFDGIFSAHGMVLRPKEEVVDKAFFPIFISSDYFLDAAIKISVGSLSPTINWRDLKELEFELPDLATQRKLAELLWSINNTLEKYKQLISATDDLVKSQFIEPVFHKNFRDYTVSSRRFA
;
A
#
# COMPACT_ATOMS: atom_id res chain seq x y z
N MET A 1 3.82 28.84 -2.88
CA MET A 1 3.32 27.60 -3.49
C MET A 1 3.15 27.84 -4.98
N THR A 2 3.48 26.84 -5.79
CA THR A 2 3.36 26.91 -7.24
C THR A 2 2.39 25.84 -7.72
N LYS A 3 1.53 26.18 -8.66
CA LYS A 3 0.50 25.30 -9.17
C LYS A 3 1.04 24.52 -10.37
N TYR A 4 0.89 23.19 -10.33
CA TYR A 4 1.34 22.28 -11.38
C TYR A 4 0.22 21.33 -11.76
N ARG A 5 0.12 20.99 -13.05
CA ARG A 5 -0.70 19.86 -13.48
C ARG A 5 -0.04 18.55 -13.04
N PHE A 6 -0.84 17.52 -12.82
CA PHE A 6 -0.31 16.26 -12.31
C PHE A 6 0.67 15.58 -13.29
N ASP A 7 0.52 15.74 -14.59
CA ASP A 7 1.50 15.25 -15.57
C ASP A 7 2.84 16.02 -15.55
N GLN A 8 2.89 17.18 -14.90
CA GLN A 8 4.15 17.88 -14.59
C GLN A 8 4.80 17.39 -13.29
N ILE A 9 4.03 16.74 -12.41
CA ILE A 9 4.47 16.23 -11.11
C ILE A 9 4.93 14.78 -11.22
N ALA A 10 4.21 13.97 -12.02
CA ALA A 10 4.39 12.52 -12.06
C ALA A 10 4.41 11.94 -13.47
N ILE A 11 5.10 10.82 -13.60
CA ILE A 11 5.05 9.94 -14.78
C ILE A 11 4.22 8.73 -14.41
N ASN A 12 3.24 8.35 -15.24
CA ASN A 12 2.56 7.07 -15.17
C ASN A 12 3.31 6.06 -16.04
N SER A 13 4.01 5.11 -15.44
CA SER A 13 4.67 4.02 -16.18
C SER A 13 3.61 3.11 -16.80
N THR A 14 3.70 2.92 -18.11
CA THR A 14 2.82 2.02 -18.87
C THR A 14 3.51 0.73 -19.29
N GLU A 15 4.73 0.50 -18.79
CA GLU A 15 5.49 -0.70 -19.08
C GLU A 15 4.73 -1.93 -18.57
N LYS A 16 4.60 -2.94 -19.43
CA LYS A 16 3.85 -4.15 -19.14
C LYS A 16 4.64 -5.38 -19.55
N LYS A 17 4.38 -6.49 -18.86
CA LYS A 17 4.82 -7.81 -19.28
C LYS A 17 3.73 -8.85 -19.09
N LYS A 18 3.79 -9.93 -19.88
CA LYS A 18 3.03 -11.14 -19.59
C LYS A 18 3.77 -11.89 -18.49
N PRO A 19 3.11 -12.20 -17.37
CA PRO A 19 3.75 -12.92 -16.26
C PRO A 19 4.23 -14.29 -16.69
N VAL A 20 5.37 -14.71 -16.14
CA VAL A 20 5.89 -16.07 -16.14
C VAL A 20 5.77 -16.66 -14.73
N GLU A 21 5.99 -17.98 -14.57
CA GLU A 21 5.77 -18.65 -13.28
C GLU A 21 6.59 -18.03 -12.13
N SER A 22 7.82 -17.59 -12.40
CA SER A 22 8.65 -16.92 -11.37
C SER A 22 8.11 -15.59 -10.89
N ASP A 23 7.30 -14.89 -11.68
CA ASP A 23 6.74 -13.59 -11.32
C ASP A 23 5.72 -13.68 -10.18
N ARG A 24 5.19 -14.88 -9.89
CA ARG A 24 4.28 -15.08 -8.75
C ARG A 24 4.89 -14.69 -7.41
N PHE A 25 6.21 -14.77 -7.26
CA PHE A 25 6.92 -14.42 -6.04
C PHE A 25 7.15 -12.91 -5.87
N THR A 26 7.06 -12.13 -6.95
CA THR A 26 7.25 -10.67 -6.95
C THR A 26 6.02 -9.92 -7.47
N TYR A 27 4.85 -10.54 -7.33
CA TYR A 27 3.57 -9.95 -7.70
C TYR A 27 2.97 -9.12 -6.56
N LEU A 28 2.49 -7.93 -6.92
CA LEU A 28 1.65 -7.11 -6.07
C LEU A 28 0.28 -6.89 -6.72
N GLY A 29 -0.77 -7.31 -6.03
CA GLY A 29 -2.16 -6.97 -6.35
C GLY A 29 -2.67 -5.84 -5.45
N LEU A 30 -3.86 -5.31 -5.74
CA LEU A 30 -4.50 -4.33 -4.87
C LEU A 30 -4.85 -4.90 -3.48
N GLU A 31 -4.98 -6.21 -3.37
CA GLU A 31 -5.19 -6.95 -2.12
C GLU A 31 -3.99 -6.89 -1.17
N HIS A 32 -2.79 -6.63 -1.69
CA HIS A 32 -1.56 -6.51 -0.92
C HIS A 32 -1.29 -5.07 -0.41
N LEU A 33 -2.03 -4.09 -0.92
CA LEU A 33 -1.94 -2.70 -0.49
C LEU A 33 -2.96 -2.43 0.60
N ASP A 34 -2.48 -2.01 1.76
CA ASP A 34 -3.34 -1.62 2.88
C ASP A 34 -3.67 -0.12 2.81
N SER A 35 -4.93 0.22 3.10
CA SER A 35 -5.36 1.62 3.17
C SER A 35 -4.66 2.33 4.33
N GLY A 36 -4.13 3.52 4.08
CA GLY A 36 -3.43 4.31 5.09
C GLY A 36 -2.04 3.78 5.48
N SER A 37 -1.44 2.89 4.66
CA SER A 37 -0.05 2.44 4.83
C SER A 37 0.70 2.52 3.51
N LEU A 38 1.89 3.12 3.53
CA LEU A 38 2.81 3.12 2.39
C LEU A 38 3.67 1.85 2.33
N LYS A 39 3.62 1.01 3.38
CA LYS A 39 4.41 -0.21 3.49
C LYS A 39 3.63 -1.41 2.96
N VAL A 40 4.30 -2.21 2.14
CA VAL A 40 3.80 -3.52 1.71
C VAL A 40 4.32 -4.60 2.66
N THR A 41 3.43 -5.38 3.25
CA THR A 41 3.75 -6.48 4.18
C THR A 41 3.44 -7.85 3.61
N ARG A 42 2.63 -7.92 2.55
CA ARG A 42 2.18 -9.15 1.90
C ARG A 42 2.39 -9.02 0.39
N PHE A 43 2.82 -10.06 -0.26
CA PHE A 43 3.04 -10.10 -1.71
C PHE A 43 3.00 -11.54 -2.23
N GLY A 44 3.02 -11.67 -3.54
CA GLY A 44 3.02 -12.96 -4.22
C GLY A 44 1.62 -13.50 -4.50
N SER A 45 1.57 -14.62 -5.19
CA SER A 45 0.34 -15.38 -5.50
C SER A 45 0.65 -16.86 -5.56
N GLU A 46 -0.37 -17.71 -5.36
CA GLU A 46 -0.21 -19.17 -5.42
C GLU A 46 0.17 -19.64 -6.82
N THR A 47 -0.36 -18.98 -7.83
CA THR A 47 -0.11 -19.25 -9.25
C THR A 47 0.32 -17.99 -9.99
N ALA A 48 0.94 -18.14 -11.16
CA ALA A 48 1.29 -17.00 -12.00
C ALA A 48 0.04 -16.16 -12.33
N PRO A 49 0.08 -14.82 -12.12
CA PRO A 49 -1.07 -13.97 -12.40
C PRO A 49 -1.41 -13.95 -13.89
N ILE A 50 -2.68 -14.11 -14.21
CA ILE A 50 -3.16 -14.16 -15.61
C ILE A 50 -3.26 -12.76 -16.21
N GLY A 51 -2.94 -12.64 -17.51
CA GLY A 51 -3.00 -11.41 -18.29
C GLY A 51 -1.84 -10.44 -17.99
N GLU A 52 -1.70 -9.41 -18.83
CA GLU A 52 -0.62 -8.43 -18.69
C GLU A 52 -0.66 -7.73 -17.34
N LYS A 53 0.51 -7.49 -16.78
CA LYS A 53 0.73 -6.76 -15.54
C LYS A 53 1.67 -5.58 -15.78
N LEU A 54 1.56 -4.56 -14.96
CA LEU A 54 2.49 -3.43 -14.98
C LEU A 54 3.84 -3.87 -14.41
N VAL A 55 4.93 -3.41 -15.01
CA VAL A 55 6.27 -3.55 -14.43
C VAL A 55 6.46 -2.46 -13.38
N MET A 56 6.94 -2.84 -12.20
CA MET A 56 7.30 -1.92 -11.14
C MET A 56 8.76 -2.09 -10.75
N HIS A 57 9.41 -1.01 -10.37
CA HIS A 57 10.75 -0.99 -9.80
C HIS A 57 10.69 -0.59 -8.33
N LYS A 58 11.69 -1.05 -7.57
CA LYS A 58 11.83 -0.67 -6.16
C LYS A 58 11.82 0.83 -5.99
N GLY A 59 10.92 1.32 -5.14
CA GLY A 59 10.74 2.75 -4.88
C GLY A 59 9.65 3.42 -5.72
N ASP A 60 9.10 2.75 -6.74
CA ASP A 60 7.93 3.25 -7.48
C ASP A 60 6.73 3.40 -6.53
N VAL A 61 5.89 4.40 -6.77
CA VAL A 61 4.65 4.58 -6.02
C VAL A 61 3.52 3.84 -6.74
N LEU A 62 2.94 2.89 -6.04
CA LEU A 62 1.85 2.05 -6.50
C LEU A 62 0.52 2.65 -6.05
N PHE A 63 -0.32 3.02 -7.01
CA PHE A 63 -1.61 3.65 -6.75
C PHE A 63 -2.75 2.78 -7.23
N GLY A 64 -3.69 2.43 -6.34
CA GLY A 64 -4.88 1.65 -6.65
C GLY A 64 -5.92 2.49 -7.36
N LYS A 65 -5.97 2.44 -8.70
CA LYS A 65 -6.92 3.24 -9.49
C LYS A 65 -8.35 2.70 -9.47
N ARG A 66 -8.54 1.40 -9.25
CA ARG A 66 -9.85 0.74 -9.17
C ARG A 66 -10.34 0.73 -7.72
N ARG A 67 -11.62 1.00 -7.48
CA ARG A 67 -12.22 1.22 -6.16
C ARG A 67 -11.46 2.32 -5.41
N ALA A 68 -11.34 3.46 -6.06
CA ALA A 68 -10.53 4.59 -5.62
C ALA A 68 -10.80 5.03 -4.17
N TYR A 69 -12.05 4.85 -3.71
CA TYR A 69 -12.47 5.15 -2.33
C TYR A 69 -11.71 4.35 -1.26
N GLN A 70 -11.04 3.24 -1.64
CA GLN A 70 -10.19 2.47 -0.71
C GLN A 70 -8.86 3.16 -0.40
N LYS A 71 -8.52 4.25 -1.10
CA LYS A 71 -7.32 5.07 -0.86
C LYS A 71 -6.03 4.23 -0.72
N LYS A 72 -5.83 3.27 -1.63
CA LYS A 72 -4.68 2.34 -1.60
C LYS A 72 -3.48 2.93 -2.31
N VAL A 73 -2.43 3.23 -1.56
CA VAL A 73 -1.14 3.72 -2.04
C VAL A 73 -0.03 2.99 -1.29
N ALA A 74 1.01 2.54 -1.99
CA ALA A 74 2.17 1.92 -1.37
C ALA A 74 3.44 2.22 -2.17
N ILE A 75 4.60 1.98 -1.55
CA ILE A 75 5.91 2.02 -2.21
C ILE A 75 6.32 0.60 -2.57
N ALA A 76 6.73 0.36 -3.81
CA ALA A 76 7.24 -0.93 -4.26
C ALA A 76 8.49 -1.32 -3.47
N PRO A 77 8.49 -2.44 -2.73
CA PRO A 77 9.63 -2.85 -1.91
C PRO A 77 10.74 -3.53 -2.70
N PHE A 78 10.44 -3.98 -3.92
CA PHE A 78 11.33 -4.71 -4.82
C PHE A 78 10.90 -4.51 -6.29
N ASP A 79 11.73 -4.97 -7.22
CA ASP A 79 11.38 -5.04 -8.64
C ASP A 79 10.47 -6.23 -8.91
N GLY A 80 9.41 -6.01 -9.70
CA GLY A 80 8.43 -7.05 -9.95
C GLY A 80 7.28 -6.60 -10.84
N ILE A 81 6.11 -7.20 -10.62
CA ILE A 81 4.91 -6.88 -11.39
C ILE A 81 3.76 -6.42 -10.49
N PHE A 82 3.01 -5.45 -10.97
CA PHE A 82 1.87 -4.86 -10.28
C PHE A 82 0.56 -5.06 -11.07
N SER A 83 -0.53 -5.17 -10.35
CA SER A 83 -1.87 -5.33 -10.91
C SER A 83 -2.19 -4.26 -11.96
N ALA A 84 -2.77 -4.65 -13.10
CA ALA A 84 -3.28 -3.75 -14.12
C ALA A 84 -4.45 -2.83 -13.61
N HIS A 85 -5.00 -3.13 -12.43
CA HIS A 85 -6.00 -2.30 -11.75
C HIS A 85 -5.38 -1.15 -10.93
N GLY A 86 -4.08 -0.96 -11.01
CA GLY A 86 -3.36 0.16 -10.43
C GLY A 86 -2.68 1.04 -11.47
N MET A 87 -1.89 1.99 -10.97
CA MET A 87 -0.93 2.80 -11.71
C MET A 87 0.42 2.70 -11.01
N VAL A 88 1.49 2.71 -11.77
CA VAL A 88 2.87 2.82 -11.29
C VAL A 88 3.33 4.25 -11.54
N LEU A 89 3.47 5.03 -10.48
CA LEU A 89 3.79 6.45 -10.55
C LEU A 89 5.24 6.71 -10.14
N ARG A 90 5.91 7.56 -10.91
CA ARG A 90 7.28 8.02 -10.65
C ARG A 90 7.31 9.54 -10.56
N PRO A 91 8.05 10.13 -9.62
CA PRO A 91 8.16 11.58 -9.50
C PRO A 91 8.92 12.19 -10.68
N LYS A 92 8.55 13.40 -11.08
CA LYS A 92 9.39 14.29 -11.85
C LYS A 92 10.20 15.15 -10.88
N GLU A 93 11.46 14.76 -10.66
CA GLU A 93 12.29 15.28 -9.57
C GLU A 93 12.65 16.77 -9.72
N GLU A 94 12.44 17.34 -10.92
CA GLU A 94 12.53 18.77 -11.16
C GLU A 94 11.39 19.58 -10.51
N VAL A 95 10.26 18.94 -10.15
CA VAL A 95 9.07 19.57 -9.57
C VAL A 95 8.75 19.03 -8.18
N VAL A 96 8.93 17.73 -7.95
CA VAL A 96 8.57 17.09 -6.70
C VAL A 96 9.73 16.28 -6.14
N ASP A 97 10.05 16.50 -4.87
CA ASP A 97 11.07 15.72 -4.17
C ASP A 97 10.67 14.25 -4.04
N LYS A 98 11.62 13.35 -4.30
CA LYS A 98 11.41 11.90 -4.32
C LYS A 98 10.87 11.35 -2.99
N ALA A 99 11.34 11.88 -1.86
CA ALA A 99 10.87 11.44 -0.55
C ALA A 99 9.51 12.05 -0.18
N PHE A 100 9.19 13.24 -0.70
CA PHE A 100 7.91 13.89 -0.52
C PHE A 100 6.80 13.25 -1.37
N PHE A 101 7.14 12.76 -2.56
CA PHE A 101 6.17 12.27 -3.55
C PHE A 101 5.23 11.17 -3.01
N PRO A 102 5.69 10.08 -2.36
CA PRO A 102 4.78 9.06 -1.81
C PRO A 102 3.81 9.62 -0.77
N ILE A 103 4.27 10.57 0.05
CA ILE A 103 3.45 11.23 1.07
C ILE A 103 2.38 12.10 0.41
N PHE A 104 2.75 12.86 -0.63
CA PHE A 104 1.81 13.66 -1.40
C PHE A 104 0.73 12.78 -2.04
N ILE A 105 1.10 11.66 -2.70
CA ILE A 105 0.14 10.73 -3.33
C ILE A 105 -0.77 10.06 -2.30
N SER A 106 -0.30 9.83 -1.07
CA SER A 106 -1.10 9.23 0.01
C SER A 106 -1.94 10.24 0.80
N SER A 107 -1.77 11.54 0.56
CA SER A 107 -2.50 12.59 1.26
C SER A 107 -3.95 12.68 0.83
N ASP A 108 -4.84 13.09 1.75
CA ASP A 108 -6.24 13.39 1.41
C ASP A 108 -6.35 14.49 0.34
N TYR A 109 -5.40 15.44 0.33
CA TYR A 109 -5.34 16.49 -0.70
C TYR A 109 -5.28 15.92 -2.12
N PHE A 110 -4.45 14.90 -2.36
CA PHE A 110 -4.38 14.23 -3.65
C PHE A 110 -5.53 13.22 -3.83
N LEU A 111 -5.78 12.37 -2.83
CA LEU A 111 -6.71 11.24 -2.94
C LEU A 111 -8.16 11.71 -3.15
N ASP A 112 -8.60 12.74 -2.43
CA ASP A 112 -9.96 13.25 -2.55
C ASP A 112 -10.18 13.93 -3.92
N ALA A 113 -9.18 14.64 -4.44
CA ALA A 113 -9.22 15.18 -5.79
C ALA A 113 -9.30 14.06 -6.85
N ALA A 114 -8.49 13.00 -6.70
CA ALA A 114 -8.47 11.86 -7.60
C ALA A 114 -9.78 11.04 -7.53
N ILE A 115 -10.37 10.88 -6.35
CA ILE A 115 -11.66 10.18 -6.18
C ILE A 115 -12.80 10.93 -6.86
N LYS A 116 -12.82 12.26 -6.81
CA LYS A 116 -13.87 13.09 -7.44
C LYS A 116 -13.98 12.89 -8.95
N ILE A 117 -12.88 12.53 -9.62
CA ILE A 117 -12.86 12.27 -11.07
C ILE A 117 -13.04 10.79 -11.43
N SER A 118 -13.24 9.92 -10.43
CA SER A 118 -13.42 8.49 -10.68
C SER A 118 -14.76 8.20 -11.36
N VAL A 119 -14.77 7.24 -12.29
CA VAL A 119 -15.94 6.88 -13.11
C VAL A 119 -16.38 5.46 -12.81
N GLY A 120 -17.68 5.26 -12.69
CA GLY A 120 -18.31 3.97 -12.42
C GLY A 120 -18.98 3.90 -11.03
N SER A 121 -20.12 3.24 -10.91
CA SER A 121 -20.91 3.15 -9.68
C SER A 121 -20.42 2.08 -8.71
N LEU A 122 -20.30 0.83 -9.17
CA LEU A 122 -19.94 -0.31 -8.30
C LEU A 122 -18.42 -0.44 -8.06
N SER A 123 -17.63 0.00 -9.02
CA SER A 123 -16.16 -0.11 -8.96
C SER A 123 -15.52 1.12 -9.59
N PRO A 124 -15.69 2.30 -8.97
CA PRO A 124 -15.19 3.55 -9.53
C PRO A 124 -13.69 3.46 -9.81
N THR A 125 -13.32 3.91 -11.00
CA THR A 125 -11.95 3.80 -11.51
C THR A 125 -11.45 5.16 -11.95
N ILE A 126 -10.22 5.49 -11.56
CA ILE A 126 -9.52 6.69 -11.98
C ILE A 126 -8.75 6.40 -13.27
N ASN A 127 -8.95 7.24 -14.31
CA ASN A 127 -8.20 7.15 -15.55
C ASN A 127 -7.04 8.14 -15.54
N TRP A 128 -5.89 7.73 -16.07
CA TRP A 128 -4.75 8.63 -16.20
C TRP A 128 -5.06 9.87 -17.04
N ARG A 129 -5.88 9.72 -18.09
CA ARG A 129 -6.30 10.82 -18.94
C ARG A 129 -6.91 11.99 -18.15
N ASP A 130 -7.73 11.66 -17.14
CA ASP A 130 -8.43 12.65 -16.35
C ASP A 130 -7.57 13.09 -15.14
N LEU A 131 -6.82 12.16 -14.55
CA LEU A 131 -5.93 12.42 -13.42
C LEU A 131 -4.80 13.39 -13.78
N LYS A 132 -4.18 13.24 -14.94
CA LYS A 132 -3.06 14.06 -15.40
C LYS A 132 -3.40 15.56 -15.56
N GLU A 133 -4.68 15.89 -15.74
CA GLU A 133 -5.16 17.28 -15.90
C GLU A 133 -5.45 17.95 -14.55
N LEU A 134 -5.51 17.20 -13.44
CA LEU A 134 -5.70 17.79 -12.12
C LEU A 134 -4.51 18.70 -11.77
N GLU A 135 -4.81 19.80 -11.13
CA GLU A 135 -3.81 20.78 -10.71
C GLU A 135 -3.64 20.74 -9.19
N PHE A 136 -2.39 20.77 -8.76
CA PHE A 136 -2.00 20.74 -7.35
C PHE A 136 -1.01 21.86 -7.04
N GLU A 137 -1.20 22.50 -5.90
CA GLU A 137 -0.25 23.47 -5.40
C GLU A 137 0.81 22.77 -4.55
N LEU A 138 2.08 22.92 -4.94
CA LEU A 138 3.21 22.35 -4.21
C LEU A 138 4.12 23.48 -3.70
N PRO A 139 4.72 23.31 -2.51
CA PRO A 139 5.78 24.20 -2.06
C PRO A 139 7.05 24.00 -2.90
N ASP A 140 8.04 24.85 -2.70
CA ASP A 140 9.37 24.68 -3.30
C ASP A 140 10.06 23.39 -2.81
N LEU A 141 11.04 22.89 -3.56
CA LEU A 141 11.74 21.62 -3.26
C LEU A 141 12.41 21.62 -1.88
N ALA A 142 12.91 22.75 -1.40
CA ALA A 142 13.55 22.82 -0.08
C ALA A 142 12.53 22.63 1.04
N THR A 143 11.35 23.22 0.89
CA THR A 143 10.21 23.02 1.79
C THR A 143 9.68 21.60 1.72
N GLN A 144 9.56 21.01 0.52
CA GLN A 144 9.13 19.62 0.33
C GLN A 144 10.05 18.64 1.08
N ARG A 145 11.38 18.82 1.01
CA ARG A 145 12.36 17.98 1.73
C ARG A 145 12.16 18.03 3.24
N LYS A 146 12.00 19.24 3.80
CA LYS A 146 11.76 19.42 5.24
C LYS A 146 10.44 18.75 5.68
N LEU A 147 9.38 18.91 4.86
CA LEU A 147 8.10 18.25 5.12
C LEU A 147 8.23 16.72 5.03
N ALA A 148 8.96 16.21 4.05
CA ALA A 148 9.21 14.79 3.92
C ALA A 148 9.92 14.21 5.16
N GLU A 149 11.00 14.83 5.63
CA GLU A 149 11.73 14.41 6.83
C GLU A 149 10.80 14.32 8.05
N LEU A 150 10.00 15.37 8.29
CA LEU A 150 9.06 15.41 9.40
C LEU A 150 7.97 14.33 9.26
N LEU A 151 7.32 14.25 8.10
CA LEU A 151 6.20 13.34 7.88
C LEU A 151 6.64 11.86 7.86
N TRP A 152 7.85 11.55 7.35
CA TRP A 152 8.42 10.21 7.48
C TRP A 152 8.74 9.86 8.92
N SER A 153 9.23 10.78 9.72
CA SER A 153 9.44 10.56 11.16
C SER A 153 8.14 10.22 11.89
N ILE A 154 7.07 10.98 11.59
CA ILE A 154 5.73 10.70 12.12
C ILE A 154 5.22 9.33 11.65
N ASN A 155 5.31 9.04 10.36
CA ASN A 155 4.88 7.75 9.79
C ASN A 155 5.62 6.57 10.44
N ASN A 156 6.94 6.67 10.60
CA ASN A 156 7.74 5.64 11.25
C ASN A 156 7.33 5.43 12.72
N THR A 157 6.98 6.50 13.42
CA THR A 157 6.48 6.44 14.79
C THR A 157 5.13 5.72 14.85
N LEU A 158 4.21 6.07 13.97
CA LEU A 158 2.89 5.40 13.87
C LEU A 158 3.04 3.90 13.57
N GLU A 159 3.92 3.53 12.65
CA GLU A 159 4.16 2.10 12.34
C GLU A 159 4.75 1.33 13.53
N LYS A 160 5.65 1.95 14.32
CA LYS A 160 6.17 1.36 15.56
C LYS A 160 5.05 1.16 16.61
N TYR A 161 4.14 2.10 16.75
CA TYR A 161 3.00 1.94 17.65
C TYR A 161 2.05 0.81 17.20
N LYS A 162 1.77 0.70 15.91
CA LYS A 162 0.97 -0.43 15.38
C LYS A 162 1.65 -1.79 15.67
N GLN A 163 2.96 -1.88 15.49
CA GLN A 163 3.73 -3.08 15.81
C GLN A 163 3.68 -3.41 17.30
N LEU A 164 3.79 -2.40 18.18
CA LEU A 164 3.70 -2.57 19.62
C LEU A 164 2.32 -3.08 20.05
N ILE A 165 1.24 -2.53 19.51
CA ILE A 165 -0.13 -3.00 19.76
C ILE A 165 -0.27 -4.47 19.35
N SER A 166 0.16 -4.83 18.14
CA SER A 166 0.11 -6.21 17.67
C SER A 166 0.89 -7.16 18.57
N ALA A 167 2.12 -6.79 18.94
CA ALA A 167 2.95 -7.60 19.84
C ALA A 167 2.33 -7.75 21.24
N THR A 168 1.65 -6.72 21.74
CA THR A 168 0.94 -6.76 23.02
C THR A 168 -0.27 -7.70 22.93
N ASP A 169 -1.03 -7.65 21.86
CA ASP A 169 -2.16 -8.57 21.63
C ASP A 169 -1.69 -10.05 21.55
N ASP A 170 -0.57 -10.29 20.86
CA ASP A 170 0.01 -11.63 20.77
C ASP A 170 0.52 -12.12 22.13
N LEU A 171 1.13 -11.24 22.93
CA LEU A 171 1.54 -11.54 24.30
C LEU A 171 0.34 -11.89 25.17
N VAL A 172 -0.74 -11.11 25.12
CA VAL A 172 -1.99 -11.40 25.86
C VAL A 172 -2.53 -12.76 25.45
N LYS A 173 -2.61 -13.07 24.15
CA LYS A 173 -3.08 -14.38 23.67
C LYS A 173 -2.22 -15.52 24.19
N SER A 174 -0.90 -15.41 24.10
CA SER A 174 0.01 -16.47 24.54
C SER A 174 0.01 -16.69 26.06
N GLN A 175 -0.08 -15.62 26.83
CA GLN A 175 0.02 -15.68 28.30
C GLN A 175 -1.30 -16.06 28.98
N PHE A 176 -2.44 -15.66 28.43
CA PHE A 176 -3.74 -15.80 29.09
C PHE A 176 -4.68 -16.78 28.39
N ILE A 177 -4.64 -16.91 27.08
CA ILE A 177 -5.59 -17.76 26.35
C ILE A 177 -5.07 -19.19 26.23
N GLU A 178 -3.85 -19.42 25.77
CA GLU A 178 -3.29 -20.77 25.56
C GLU A 178 -3.20 -21.61 26.83
N PRO A 179 -2.72 -21.09 27.99
CA PRO A 179 -2.65 -21.89 29.22
C PRO A 179 -4.03 -22.32 29.74
N VAL A 180 -5.06 -21.51 29.55
CA VAL A 180 -6.43 -21.82 30.01
C VAL A 180 -7.04 -22.95 29.17
N PHE A 181 -6.82 -22.97 27.87
CA PHE A 181 -7.32 -24.06 27.01
C PHE A 181 -6.56 -25.37 27.20
N HIS A 182 -5.24 -25.35 27.43
CA HIS A 182 -4.48 -26.57 27.70
C HIS A 182 -4.75 -27.16 29.05
N LYS A 183 -5.09 -26.39 30.08
CA LYS A 183 -5.47 -26.91 31.40
C LYS A 183 -6.81 -27.66 31.37
N ASN A 184 -7.80 -27.11 30.69
CA ASN A 184 -9.12 -27.73 30.59
C ASN A 184 -9.11 -29.07 29.83
N PHE A 185 -8.25 -29.22 28.82
CA PHE A 185 -8.16 -30.50 28.07
C PHE A 185 -7.44 -31.61 28.82
N ARG A 186 -6.49 -31.32 29.73
CA ARG A 186 -5.81 -32.33 30.54
C ARG A 186 -6.70 -32.86 31.66
N ASP A 187 -7.54 -32.05 32.25
CA ASP A 187 -8.43 -32.45 33.31
C ASP A 187 -9.57 -33.38 32.82
N TYR A 188 -10.04 -33.23 31.58
CA TYR A 188 -11.02 -34.14 30.99
C TYR A 188 -10.47 -35.52 30.61
N THR A 189 -9.19 -35.64 30.26
CA THR A 189 -8.56 -36.93 29.90
C THR A 189 -8.15 -37.77 31.09
N VAL A 190 -8.01 -37.21 32.29
CA VAL A 190 -7.68 -37.94 33.52
C VAL A 190 -8.94 -38.50 34.18
N SER A 191 -10.10 -37.87 34.03
CA SER A 191 -11.36 -38.34 34.61
C SER A 191 -11.96 -39.59 33.93
N SER A 192 -11.64 -39.84 32.65
CA SER A 192 -12.16 -41.00 31.91
C SER A 192 -11.41 -42.34 32.17
N ARG A 193 -10.34 -42.36 32.97
CA ARG A 193 -9.57 -43.59 33.32
C ARG A 193 -9.87 -44.17 34.65
N ARG A 194 -10.91 -43.70 35.38
CA ARG A 194 -11.30 -44.22 36.70
C ARG A 194 -12.55 -45.09 36.73
N PHE A 195 -13.09 -45.46 35.57
CA PHE A 195 -14.20 -46.42 35.47
C PHE A 195 -13.88 -47.44 34.36
N ALA A 196 -12.99 -48.35 34.67
CA ALA A 196 -12.84 -49.66 34.02
C ALA A 196 -12.34 -50.68 35.04
#